data_2dd3f4d3a6f7eb9b301f3e77014da26f
#
_entry.id   2dd3f4d3a6f7eb9b301f3e77014da26f
#
_cell.length_a   1.000
_cell.length_b   1.000
_cell.length_c   1.000
_cell.angle_alpha   90.00
_cell.angle_beta   90.00
_cell.angle_gamma   90.00
#
_symmetry.space_group_name_H-M   'P 1'
#
loop_
_entity.id
_entity.type
_entity.pdbx_description
1 polymer ?
#
loop_
_entity_poly.entity_id
_entity_poly.type
_entity_poly.pdbx_seq_one_letter_code
_entity_poly.pdbx_strand_id
1 'polypeptide(L)'
;MSNELVINSTQNGCRIALLNDRRLIEFHQEDGGNQFNVGDIYLGTVRKVVQGLNAGFIDIGYEKDAFLHYLDLGPQIQSLNKFTQLIKSKKEISTKLTGFRNEADIDKFGKIGQVLTKNQKILVQVVKEPISTKGPRLSCELSIAGRYLVLVPFSNAVNVSKKIGNSNERKRLARLISSIKPENFGVIIRTVATGKDVKELDTDLQNLVQIWQR
;
A
#
# COMPACT_ATOMS: atom_id res chain seq x y z
N MET A 1 -5.93 -11.88 36.47
CA MET A 1 -6.59 -11.43 35.23
C MET A 1 -5.84 -12.00 34.06
N SER A 2 -6.44 -12.92 33.33
CA SER A 2 -5.84 -13.49 32.12
C SER A 2 -6.59 -13.01 30.89
N ASN A 3 -5.85 -12.48 29.91
CA ASN A 3 -6.39 -12.19 28.58
C ASN A 3 -6.04 -13.37 27.66
N GLU A 4 -7.06 -13.91 27.00
CA GLU A 4 -6.91 -15.00 26.06
C GLU A 4 -7.39 -14.54 24.68
N LEU A 5 -6.57 -14.79 23.64
CA LEU A 5 -6.96 -14.55 22.25
C LEU A 5 -7.23 -15.91 21.61
N VAL A 6 -8.48 -16.16 21.27
CA VAL A 6 -8.91 -17.38 20.59
C VAL A 6 -9.09 -17.09 19.11
N ILE A 7 -8.34 -17.79 18.25
CA ILE A 7 -8.41 -17.65 16.80
C ILE A 7 -8.83 -18.98 16.20
N ASN A 8 -9.93 -18.97 15.44
CA ASN A 8 -10.40 -20.08 14.65
C ASN A 8 -10.35 -19.70 13.17
N SER A 9 -9.37 -20.25 12.44
CA SER A 9 -9.18 -20.00 11.01
C SER A 9 -9.60 -21.22 10.21
N THR A 10 -10.46 -21.02 9.23
CA THR A 10 -10.97 -22.03 8.29
C THR A 10 -10.79 -21.54 6.85
N GLN A 11 -11.04 -22.41 5.87
CA GLN A 11 -11.05 -21.99 4.44
C GLN A 11 -12.13 -20.93 4.14
N ASN A 12 -13.18 -20.86 4.96
CA ASN A 12 -14.33 -19.98 4.77
C ASN A 12 -14.24 -18.69 5.61
N GLY A 13 -13.13 -18.45 6.32
CA GLY A 13 -12.96 -17.23 7.10
C GLY A 13 -12.23 -17.44 8.42
N CYS A 14 -12.11 -16.37 9.17
CA CYS A 14 -11.46 -16.34 10.46
C CYS A 14 -12.39 -15.75 11.52
N ARG A 15 -12.44 -16.37 12.70
CA ARG A 15 -13.13 -15.85 13.88
C ARG A 15 -12.12 -15.60 14.97
N ILE A 16 -12.14 -14.40 15.52
CA ILE A 16 -11.21 -13.95 16.55
C ILE A 16 -12.02 -13.48 17.74
N ALA A 17 -11.75 -14.07 18.91
CA ALA A 17 -12.39 -13.68 20.16
C ALA A 17 -11.34 -13.27 21.18
N LEU A 18 -11.50 -12.10 21.79
CA LEU A 18 -10.73 -11.66 22.95
C LEU A 18 -11.55 -11.97 24.21
N LEU A 19 -10.96 -12.75 25.10
CA LEU A 19 -11.54 -13.10 26.39
C LEU A 19 -10.73 -12.44 27.51
N ASN A 20 -11.42 -11.96 28.55
CA ASN A 20 -10.81 -11.59 29.83
C ASN A 20 -11.46 -12.42 30.93
N ASP A 21 -10.66 -13.17 31.70
CA ASP A 21 -11.12 -14.11 32.70
C ASP A 21 -12.29 -14.99 32.21
N ARG A 22 -12.16 -15.57 30.99
CA ARG A 22 -13.15 -16.39 30.29
C ARG A 22 -14.43 -15.68 29.87
N ARG A 23 -14.51 -14.36 29.97
CA ARG A 23 -15.64 -13.57 29.47
C ARG A 23 -15.27 -12.97 28.13
N LEU A 24 -16.17 -13.10 27.13
CA LEU A 24 -16.00 -12.50 25.82
C LEU A 24 -16.04 -10.97 25.95
N ILE A 25 -14.95 -10.31 25.52
CA ILE A 25 -14.82 -8.85 25.50
C ILE A 25 -15.03 -8.31 24.09
N GLU A 26 -14.45 -8.99 23.10
CA GLU A 26 -14.48 -8.56 21.71
C GLU A 26 -14.56 -9.77 20.78
N PHE A 27 -15.35 -9.65 19.70
CA PHE A 27 -15.50 -10.71 18.71
C PHE A 27 -15.41 -10.12 17.32
N HIS A 28 -14.51 -10.67 16.50
CA HIS A 28 -14.39 -10.33 15.09
C HIS A 28 -14.62 -11.60 14.26
N GLN A 29 -15.37 -11.42 13.17
CA GLN A 29 -15.55 -12.46 12.17
C GLN A 29 -15.23 -11.87 10.81
N GLU A 30 -14.31 -12.53 10.09
CA GLU A 30 -14.00 -12.25 8.70
C GLU A 30 -14.44 -13.45 7.86
N ASP A 31 -15.34 -13.25 6.94
CA ASP A 31 -15.76 -14.30 6.01
C ASP A 31 -14.69 -14.46 4.92
N GLY A 32 -14.26 -15.70 4.69
CA GLY A 32 -13.29 -16.04 3.66
C GLY A 32 -13.84 -15.73 2.27
N GLY A 33 -13.13 -14.89 1.54
CA GLY A 33 -13.54 -14.44 0.22
C GLY A 33 -13.84 -12.95 0.13
N ASN A 34 -13.61 -12.19 1.21
CA ASN A 34 -13.68 -10.75 1.15
C ASN A 34 -12.70 -10.23 0.10
N GLN A 35 -13.26 -9.76 -1.00
CA GLN A 35 -12.57 -8.94 -1.99
C GLN A 35 -12.63 -7.49 -1.50
N PHE A 36 -11.66 -6.68 -1.94
CA PHE A 36 -11.58 -5.25 -1.63
C PHE A 36 -11.16 -4.93 -0.20
N ASN A 37 -10.29 -5.78 0.38
CA ASN A 37 -9.69 -5.55 1.68
C ASN A 37 -8.68 -4.40 1.64
N VAL A 38 -8.46 -3.76 2.78
CA VAL A 38 -7.38 -2.77 2.93
C VAL A 38 -6.04 -3.40 2.56
N GLY A 39 -5.33 -2.74 1.63
CA GLY A 39 -4.05 -3.22 1.10
C GLY A 39 -4.13 -3.91 -0.27
N ASP A 40 -5.31 -4.36 -0.69
CA ASP A 40 -5.48 -4.96 -2.02
C ASP A 40 -5.20 -3.95 -3.12
N ILE A 41 -4.53 -4.40 -4.19
CA ILE A 41 -4.14 -3.58 -5.34
C ILE A 41 -4.92 -4.03 -6.58
N TYR A 42 -5.51 -3.08 -7.28
CA TYR A 42 -6.33 -3.31 -8.47
C TYR A 42 -5.86 -2.47 -9.65
N LEU A 43 -6.02 -3.00 -10.85
CA LEU A 43 -5.95 -2.22 -12.08
C LEU A 43 -7.33 -1.65 -12.39
N GLY A 44 -7.62 -0.46 -11.87
CA GLY A 44 -8.90 0.21 -12.01
C GLY A 44 -9.07 0.97 -13.32
N THR A 45 -10.33 1.31 -13.64
CA THR A 45 -10.68 2.19 -14.76
C THR A 45 -11.31 3.47 -14.24
N VAL A 46 -10.81 4.63 -14.63
CA VAL A 46 -11.41 5.92 -14.29
C VAL A 46 -12.77 6.05 -14.99
N ARG A 47 -13.87 5.98 -14.24
CA ARG A 47 -15.24 6.15 -14.76
C ARG A 47 -15.61 7.61 -14.91
N LYS A 48 -15.29 8.41 -13.90
CA LYS A 48 -15.66 9.82 -13.83
C LYS A 48 -14.61 10.63 -13.07
N VAL A 49 -14.36 11.86 -13.53
CA VAL A 49 -13.57 12.87 -12.82
C VAL A 49 -14.50 14.02 -12.45
N VAL A 50 -14.55 14.37 -11.16
CA VAL A 50 -15.41 15.41 -10.59
C VAL A 50 -14.53 16.53 -10.06
N GLN A 51 -14.41 17.60 -10.83
CA GLN A 51 -13.52 18.73 -10.51
C GLN A 51 -13.91 19.43 -9.20
N GLY A 52 -15.21 19.61 -8.94
CA GLY A 52 -15.69 20.27 -7.71
C GLY A 52 -15.35 19.53 -6.42
N LEU A 53 -15.14 18.20 -6.49
CA LEU A 53 -14.66 17.38 -5.38
C LEU A 53 -13.15 17.15 -5.41
N ASN A 54 -12.47 17.61 -6.44
CA ASN A 54 -11.09 17.25 -6.74
C ASN A 54 -10.83 15.74 -6.63
N ALA A 55 -11.77 14.91 -7.16
CA ALA A 55 -11.78 13.46 -6.97
C ALA A 55 -12.19 12.73 -8.26
N GLY A 56 -11.78 11.46 -8.36
CA GLY A 56 -12.18 10.51 -9.38
C GLY A 56 -13.01 9.37 -8.79
N PHE A 57 -13.85 8.78 -9.62
CA PHE A 57 -14.57 7.54 -9.34
C PHE A 57 -14.00 6.45 -10.23
N ILE A 58 -13.58 5.36 -9.60
CA ILE A 58 -12.77 4.30 -10.20
C ILE A 58 -13.52 2.98 -10.12
N ASP A 59 -13.69 2.34 -11.25
CA ASP A 59 -14.18 0.98 -11.33
C ASP A 59 -13.04 0.00 -11.07
N ILE A 60 -13.17 -0.79 -10.02
CA ILE A 60 -12.24 -1.86 -9.63
C ILE A 60 -12.92 -3.23 -9.61
N GLY A 61 -14.14 -3.34 -10.16
CA GLY A 61 -14.94 -4.56 -10.15
C GLY A 61 -15.89 -4.70 -8.96
N TYR A 62 -15.92 -3.72 -8.06
CA TYR A 62 -16.94 -3.65 -7.01
C TYR A 62 -18.25 -3.06 -7.56
N GLU A 63 -19.42 -3.40 -6.96
CA GLU A 63 -20.75 -2.92 -7.43
C GLU A 63 -20.89 -1.39 -7.45
N LYS A 64 -20.16 -0.68 -6.58
CA LYS A 64 -20.11 0.78 -6.54
C LYS A 64 -18.72 1.26 -6.92
N ASP A 65 -18.66 2.34 -7.72
CA ASP A 65 -17.39 2.97 -8.05
C ASP A 65 -16.63 3.40 -6.78
N ALA A 66 -15.36 3.08 -6.75
CA ALA A 66 -14.47 3.43 -5.66
C ALA A 66 -14.05 4.91 -5.73
N PHE A 67 -13.84 5.53 -4.58
CA PHE A 67 -13.50 6.95 -4.46
C PHE A 67 -12.00 7.17 -4.35
N LEU A 68 -11.45 8.07 -5.18
CA LEU A 68 -10.05 8.46 -5.20
C LEU A 68 -9.95 9.99 -5.19
N HIS A 69 -9.50 10.56 -4.07
CA HIS A 69 -9.27 12.01 -3.95
C HIS A 69 -7.90 12.40 -4.52
N TYR A 70 -7.73 13.66 -4.97
CA TYR A 70 -6.46 14.17 -5.49
C TYR A 70 -5.29 13.96 -4.52
N LEU A 71 -5.50 14.21 -3.22
CA LEU A 71 -4.47 14.02 -2.20
C LEU A 71 -4.07 12.55 -1.97
N ASP A 72 -4.88 11.60 -2.43
CA ASP A 72 -4.61 10.17 -2.35
C ASP A 72 -3.89 9.64 -3.62
N LEU A 73 -3.61 10.51 -4.62
CA LEU A 73 -2.82 10.13 -5.81
C LEU A 73 -1.36 9.87 -5.47
N GLY A 74 -0.85 10.54 -4.45
CA GLY A 74 0.57 10.54 -4.11
C GLY A 74 1.44 11.30 -5.13
N PRO A 75 2.63 11.75 -4.72
CA PRO A 75 3.52 12.53 -5.57
C PRO A 75 3.97 11.77 -6.81
N GLN A 76 4.18 10.44 -6.70
CA GLN A 76 4.75 9.60 -7.77
C GLN A 76 3.72 9.09 -8.80
N ILE A 77 2.50 9.62 -8.84
CA ILE A 77 1.43 9.13 -9.74
C ILE A 77 1.84 9.17 -11.22
N GLN A 78 2.66 10.13 -11.65
CA GLN A 78 3.15 10.20 -13.03
C GLN A 78 4.01 8.99 -13.38
N SER A 79 4.92 8.61 -12.49
CA SER A 79 5.76 7.41 -12.61
C SER A 79 4.92 6.14 -12.65
N LEU A 80 3.91 6.02 -11.78
CA LEU A 80 2.98 4.90 -11.72
C LEU A 80 2.16 4.78 -13.02
N ASN A 81 1.64 5.89 -13.54
CA ASN A 81 0.91 5.94 -14.80
C ASN A 81 1.79 5.52 -15.98
N LYS A 82 3.01 6.03 -16.07
CA LYS A 82 4.00 5.65 -17.09
C LYS A 82 4.28 4.14 -17.03
N PHE A 83 4.56 3.59 -15.85
CA PHE A 83 4.79 2.16 -15.63
C PHE A 83 3.59 1.32 -16.09
N THR A 84 2.37 1.71 -15.68
CA THR A 84 1.13 1.02 -16.07
C THR A 84 0.92 1.02 -17.59
N GLN A 85 1.20 2.13 -18.26
CA GLN A 85 1.09 2.25 -19.73
C GLN A 85 2.12 1.36 -20.46
N LEU A 86 3.34 1.33 -19.96
CA LEU A 86 4.42 0.55 -20.55
C LEU A 86 4.15 -0.95 -20.45
N ILE A 87 3.69 -1.44 -19.30
CA ILE A 87 3.26 -2.85 -19.13
C ILE A 87 2.10 -3.17 -20.08
N LYS A 88 1.10 -2.31 -20.16
CA LYS A 88 -0.06 -2.50 -21.04
C LYS A 88 0.34 -2.55 -22.51
N SER A 89 1.37 -1.83 -22.94
CA SER A 89 1.87 -1.84 -24.29
C SER A 89 2.77 -3.06 -24.61
N LYS A 90 2.87 -4.03 -23.69
CA LYS A 90 3.73 -5.24 -23.79
C LYS A 90 5.20 -4.90 -24.06
N LYS A 91 5.66 -3.72 -23.70
CA LYS A 91 7.09 -3.41 -23.70
C LYS A 91 7.73 -4.15 -22.53
N GLU A 92 8.86 -4.80 -22.79
CA GLU A 92 9.65 -5.42 -21.74
C GLU A 92 10.11 -4.37 -20.73
N ILE A 93 9.51 -4.41 -19.54
CA ILE A 93 9.92 -3.59 -18.41
C ILE A 93 10.20 -4.53 -17.25
N SER A 94 11.35 -4.34 -16.66
CA SER A 94 11.67 -5.03 -15.42
C SER A 94 10.75 -4.58 -14.29
N THR A 95 9.98 -5.50 -13.75
CA THR A 95 9.20 -5.26 -12.51
C THR A 95 10.10 -4.93 -11.33
N LYS A 96 11.42 -5.18 -11.43
CA LYS A 96 12.43 -4.77 -10.45
C LYS A 96 12.66 -3.25 -10.44
N LEU A 97 12.07 -2.50 -11.36
CA LEU A 97 12.23 -1.06 -11.55
C LEU A 97 13.69 -0.61 -11.79
N THR A 98 14.61 -1.54 -12.06
CA THR A 98 16.02 -1.24 -12.35
C THR A 98 16.10 -0.43 -13.63
N GLY A 99 16.74 0.73 -13.59
CA GLY A 99 16.84 1.66 -14.72
C GLY A 99 15.54 2.36 -15.10
N PHE A 100 14.45 2.18 -14.34
CA PHE A 100 13.22 2.94 -14.56
C PHE A 100 13.43 4.41 -14.19
N ARG A 101 13.19 5.31 -15.15
CA ARG A 101 13.28 6.75 -14.91
C ARG A 101 11.95 7.27 -14.40
N ASN A 102 11.93 7.67 -13.13
CA ASN A 102 10.78 8.30 -12.51
C ASN A 102 10.44 9.62 -13.22
N GLU A 103 9.16 9.93 -13.30
CA GLU A 103 8.64 11.23 -13.70
C GLU A 103 8.69 12.21 -12.52
N ALA A 104 8.55 13.51 -12.83
CA ALA A 104 8.46 14.52 -11.79
C ALA A 104 7.24 14.31 -10.89
N ASP A 105 7.41 14.59 -9.61
CA ASP A 105 6.33 14.56 -8.64
C ASP A 105 5.24 15.59 -8.99
N ILE A 106 3.98 15.24 -8.73
CA ILE A 106 2.88 16.20 -8.90
C ILE A 106 2.83 17.22 -7.75
N ASP A 107 2.31 18.42 -8.05
CA ASP A 107 2.07 19.42 -7.02
C ASP A 107 0.97 18.94 -6.05
N LYS A 108 1.20 19.15 -4.76
CA LYS A 108 0.25 18.81 -3.69
C LYS A 108 -1.10 19.57 -3.83
N PHE A 109 -1.09 20.76 -4.40
CA PHE A 109 -2.26 21.61 -4.56
C PHE A 109 -2.85 21.60 -5.97
N GLY A 110 -2.50 20.60 -6.79
CA GLY A 110 -2.99 20.44 -8.14
C GLY A 110 -4.46 20.03 -8.24
N LYS A 111 -4.89 19.77 -9.46
CA LYS A 111 -6.27 19.36 -9.78
C LYS A 111 -6.30 17.96 -10.40
N ILE A 112 -7.25 17.14 -9.99
CA ILE A 112 -7.37 15.76 -10.44
C ILE A 112 -7.51 15.63 -11.97
N GLY A 113 -8.23 16.55 -12.61
CA GLY A 113 -8.39 16.56 -14.05
C GLY A 113 -7.13 16.86 -14.86
N GLN A 114 -6.05 17.31 -14.24
CA GLN A 114 -4.74 17.46 -14.86
C GLN A 114 -3.94 16.15 -14.88
N VAL A 115 -4.33 15.19 -14.04
CA VAL A 115 -3.59 13.93 -13.83
C VAL A 115 -4.37 12.72 -14.35
N LEU A 116 -5.70 12.72 -14.19
CA LEU A 116 -6.57 11.61 -14.57
C LEU A 116 -7.58 12.02 -15.64
N THR A 117 -7.77 11.11 -16.59
CA THR A 117 -8.78 11.24 -17.65
C THR A 117 -9.75 10.07 -17.63
N LYS A 118 -10.97 10.27 -18.12
CA LYS A 118 -11.98 9.21 -18.25
C LYS A 118 -11.44 8.04 -19.10
N ASN A 119 -11.78 6.82 -18.72
CA ASN A 119 -11.34 5.56 -19.32
C ASN A 119 -9.86 5.23 -19.18
N GLN A 120 -9.09 6.05 -18.46
CA GLN A 120 -7.70 5.74 -18.12
C GLN A 120 -7.65 4.51 -17.19
N LYS A 121 -6.68 3.62 -17.42
CA LYS A 121 -6.34 2.53 -16.50
C LYS A 121 -5.27 3.03 -15.52
N ILE A 122 -5.50 2.77 -14.24
CA ILE A 122 -4.57 3.13 -13.15
C ILE A 122 -4.45 2.00 -12.14
N LEU A 123 -3.27 1.86 -11.55
CA LEU A 123 -3.08 1.00 -10.37
C LEU A 123 -3.52 1.77 -9.14
N VAL A 124 -4.33 1.12 -8.31
CA VAL A 124 -4.90 1.71 -7.08
C VAL A 124 -4.87 0.70 -5.96
N GLN A 125 -4.73 1.17 -4.73
CA GLN A 125 -4.78 0.36 -3.53
C GLN A 125 -5.96 0.76 -2.67
N VAL A 126 -6.66 -0.23 -2.10
CA VAL A 126 -7.75 0.00 -1.15
C VAL A 126 -7.16 0.48 0.17
N VAL A 127 -7.59 1.64 0.64
CA VAL A 127 -7.18 2.21 1.94
C VAL A 127 -8.31 2.24 2.96
N LYS A 128 -9.55 2.10 2.50
CA LYS A 128 -10.73 1.83 3.33
C LYS A 128 -11.68 0.93 2.56
N GLU A 129 -12.18 -0.08 3.23
CA GLU A 129 -13.16 -1.01 2.71
C GLU A 129 -14.49 -0.32 2.39
N PRO A 130 -15.31 -0.91 1.51
CA PRO A 130 -16.64 -0.39 1.25
C PRO A 130 -17.49 -0.41 2.53
N ILE A 131 -18.29 0.63 2.73
CA ILE A 131 -19.16 0.76 3.91
C ILE A 131 -20.57 1.10 3.44
N SER A 132 -21.55 0.24 3.77
CA SER A 132 -22.96 0.44 3.44
C SER A 132 -23.15 0.70 1.94
N THR A 133 -23.64 1.87 1.56
CA THR A 133 -23.91 2.26 0.16
C THR A 133 -22.73 2.89 -0.57
N LYS A 134 -21.57 3.02 0.10
CA LYS A 134 -20.39 3.68 -0.47
C LYS A 134 -19.35 2.65 -0.92
N GLY A 135 -18.79 2.86 -2.11
CA GLY A 135 -17.65 2.10 -2.59
C GLY A 135 -16.39 2.34 -1.77
N PRO A 136 -15.35 1.51 -1.96
CA PRO A 136 -14.10 1.62 -1.22
C PRO A 136 -13.38 2.95 -1.50
N ARG A 137 -12.54 3.39 -0.54
CA ARG A 137 -11.61 4.50 -0.75
C ARG A 137 -10.28 3.97 -1.23
N LEU A 138 -9.72 4.65 -2.22
CA LEU A 138 -8.49 4.25 -2.88
C LEU A 138 -7.35 5.26 -2.65
N SER A 139 -6.12 4.76 -2.85
CA SER A 139 -4.90 5.56 -2.98
C SER A 139 -4.08 5.05 -4.15
N CYS A 140 -3.31 5.93 -4.79
CA CYS A 140 -2.25 5.56 -5.73
C CYS A 140 -0.85 5.57 -5.07
N GLU A 141 -0.73 5.93 -3.79
CA GLU A 141 0.47 5.70 -2.99
C GLU A 141 0.52 4.21 -2.62
N LEU A 142 0.99 3.40 -3.57
CA LEU A 142 1.09 1.96 -3.36
C LEU A 142 2.12 1.65 -2.26
N SER A 143 1.75 0.76 -1.36
CA SER A 143 2.63 0.31 -0.29
C SER A 143 2.40 -1.16 0.02
N ILE A 144 3.48 -1.91 0.24
CA ILE A 144 3.43 -3.33 0.58
C ILE A 144 4.02 -3.49 1.97
N ALA A 145 3.17 -3.87 2.93
CA ALA A 145 3.55 -3.99 4.33
C ALA A 145 4.16 -5.36 4.63
N GLY A 146 5.38 -5.36 5.15
CA GLY A 146 6.06 -6.50 5.73
C GLY A 146 6.04 -6.48 7.26
N ARG A 147 6.80 -7.37 7.85
CA ARG A 147 6.95 -7.44 9.30
C ARG A 147 7.69 -6.24 9.86
N TYR A 148 8.86 -5.93 9.31
CA TYR A 148 9.77 -4.89 9.76
C TYR A 148 9.74 -3.64 8.89
N LEU A 149 9.39 -3.80 7.62
CA LEU A 149 9.48 -2.79 6.58
C LEU A 149 8.14 -2.59 5.87
N VAL A 150 8.00 -1.41 5.24
CA VAL A 150 6.96 -1.18 4.23
C VAL A 150 7.67 -0.74 2.95
N LEU A 151 7.43 -1.43 1.85
CA LEU A 151 7.98 -1.11 0.53
C LEU A 151 7.09 -0.11 -0.18
N VAL A 152 7.69 0.93 -0.77
CA VAL A 152 6.99 1.98 -1.51
C VAL A 152 7.60 2.09 -2.91
N PRO A 153 6.93 1.57 -3.96
CA PRO A 153 7.44 1.65 -5.33
C PRO A 153 7.55 3.10 -5.83
N PHE A 154 8.43 3.33 -6.80
CA PHE A 154 8.69 4.64 -7.44
C PHE A 154 9.25 5.73 -6.51
N SER A 155 9.68 5.36 -5.33
CA SER A 155 10.33 6.24 -4.36
C SER A 155 11.77 5.83 -4.14
N ASN A 156 12.62 6.75 -3.66
CA ASN A 156 13.96 6.41 -3.19
C ASN A 156 14.16 6.75 -1.70
N ALA A 157 13.12 7.25 -1.03
CA ALA A 157 13.18 7.69 0.35
C ALA A 157 13.33 6.50 1.32
N VAL A 158 14.16 6.67 2.34
CA VAL A 158 14.22 5.77 3.51
C VAL A 158 13.72 6.55 4.72
N ASN A 159 12.55 6.15 5.21
CA ASN A 159 11.89 6.76 6.34
C ASN A 159 11.92 5.83 7.55
N VAL A 160 12.22 6.37 8.73
CA VAL A 160 12.22 5.61 9.98
C VAL A 160 11.05 6.07 10.84
N SER A 161 10.27 5.12 11.37
CA SER A 161 9.13 5.42 12.25
C SER A 161 9.53 6.42 13.35
N LYS A 162 8.74 7.49 13.49
CA LYS A 162 8.95 8.50 14.53
C LYS A 162 8.85 7.93 15.95
N LYS A 163 8.20 6.78 16.11
CA LYS A 163 8.06 6.09 17.40
C LYS A 163 9.37 5.43 17.88
N ILE A 164 10.40 5.30 17.03
CA ILE A 164 11.73 4.87 17.45
C ILE A 164 12.43 6.08 18.05
N GLY A 165 12.47 6.18 19.38
CA GLY A 165 13.00 7.35 20.09
C GLY A 165 14.52 7.46 20.07
N ASN A 166 15.24 6.33 20.00
CA ASN A 166 16.71 6.32 20.02
C ASN A 166 17.31 6.81 18.69
N SER A 167 17.95 7.96 18.72
CA SER A 167 18.55 8.62 17.56
C SER A 167 19.65 7.76 16.88
N ASN A 168 20.47 7.06 17.67
CA ASN A 168 21.55 6.22 17.13
C ASN A 168 20.96 5.01 16.40
N GLU A 169 19.91 4.40 16.96
CA GLU A 169 19.21 3.29 16.35
C GLU A 169 18.52 3.71 15.05
N ARG A 170 17.87 4.87 15.02
CA ARG A 170 17.30 5.44 13.79
C ARG A 170 18.34 5.58 12.69
N LYS A 171 19.52 6.14 13.02
CA LYS A 171 20.64 6.30 12.07
C LYS A 171 21.17 4.95 11.60
N ARG A 172 21.31 3.97 12.52
CA ARG A 172 21.76 2.62 12.20
C ARG A 172 20.83 1.95 11.20
N LEU A 173 19.53 1.90 11.52
CA LEU A 173 18.51 1.29 10.66
C LEU A 173 18.44 1.97 9.29
N ALA A 174 18.45 3.31 9.25
CA ALA A 174 18.43 4.05 7.99
C ALA A 174 19.64 3.72 7.11
N ARG A 175 20.84 3.63 7.66
CA ARG A 175 22.06 3.25 6.92
C ARG A 175 21.98 1.83 6.40
N LEU A 176 21.56 0.86 7.23
CA LEU A 176 21.40 -0.53 6.81
C LEU A 176 20.45 -0.66 5.63
N ILE A 177 19.26 -0.08 5.74
CA ILE A 177 18.27 -0.16 4.66
C ILE A 177 18.74 0.58 3.41
N SER A 178 19.40 1.73 3.55
CA SER A 178 19.93 2.47 2.39
C SER A 178 20.99 1.67 1.62
N SER A 179 21.74 0.77 2.30
CA SER A 179 22.76 -0.06 1.65
C SER A 179 22.23 -1.30 0.95
N ILE A 180 21.01 -1.78 1.29
CA ILE A 180 20.46 -3.03 0.74
C ILE A 180 19.23 -2.81 -0.14
N LYS A 181 18.54 -1.65 -0.02
CA LYS A 181 17.33 -1.40 -0.80
C LYS A 181 17.61 -1.32 -2.30
N PRO A 182 16.73 -1.89 -3.14
CA PRO A 182 16.87 -1.72 -4.59
C PRO A 182 16.53 -0.29 -5.03
N GLU A 183 17.00 0.05 -6.21
CA GLU A 183 16.71 1.33 -6.86
C GLU A 183 15.20 1.49 -7.12
N ASN A 184 14.69 2.73 -7.06
CA ASN A 184 13.29 3.08 -7.28
C ASN A 184 12.28 2.44 -6.30
N PHE A 185 12.78 1.90 -5.18
CA PHE A 185 11.95 1.52 -4.05
C PHE A 185 12.30 2.34 -2.82
N GLY A 186 11.31 3.01 -2.27
CA GLY A 186 11.38 3.60 -0.94
C GLY A 186 11.05 2.57 0.13
N VAL A 187 11.52 2.81 1.35
CA VAL A 187 11.28 1.91 2.48
C VAL A 187 10.90 2.73 3.72
N ILE A 188 9.84 2.30 4.40
CA ILE A 188 9.47 2.81 5.71
C ILE A 188 9.82 1.74 6.75
N ILE A 189 10.68 2.10 7.70
CA ILE A 189 11.14 1.20 8.75
C ILE A 189 10.18 1.29 9.93
N ARG A 190 9.59 0.14 10.31
CA ARG A 190 8.62 0.04 11.41
C ARG A 190 9.31 -0.05 12.76
N THR A 191 8.56 0.21 13.83
CA THR A 191 9.07 0.14 15.22
C THR A 191 9.62 -1.23 15.61
N VAL A 192 9.01 -2.29 15.09
CA VAL A 192 9.42 -3.68 15.35
C VAL A 192 10.78 -4.05 14.72
N ALA A 193 11.35 -3.20 13.88
CA ALA A 193 12.70 -3.35 13.32
C ALA A 193 13.81 -2.97 14.33
N THR A 194 13.45 -2.37 15.46
CA THR A 194 14.43 -1.99 16.49
C THR A 194 15.22 -3.22 16.98
N GLY A 195 16.53 -3.10 17.02
CA GLY A 195 17.44 -4.17 17.44
C GLY A 195 17.63 -5.31 16.43
N LYS A 196 16.96 -5.26 15.28
CA LYS A 196 17.10 -6.29 14.25
C LYS A 196 18.40 -6.17 13.48
N ASP A 197 18.93 -7.32 13.07
CA ASP A 197 20.14 -7.39 12.26
C ASP A 197 19.84 -7.18 10.76
N VAL A 198 20.91 -7.08 9.95
CA VAL A 198 20.78 -6.87 8.52
C VAL A 198 20.13 -8.06 7.82
N LYS A 199 20.36 -9.28 8.27
CA LYS A 199 19.82 -10.50 7.65
C LYS A 199 18.31 -10.58 7.78
N GLU A 200 17.77 -10.26 8.97
CA GLU A 200 16.32 -10.24 9.21
C GLU A 200 15.65 -9.16 8.34
N LEU A 201 16.26 -7.97 8.26
CA LEU A 201 15.73 -6.85 7.46
C LEU A 201 15.82 -7.12 5.96
N ASP A 202 16.92 -7.71 5.48
CA ASP A 202 17.07 -8.07 4.07
C ASP A 202 16.08 -9.15 3.66
N THR A 203 15.87 -10.19 4.49
CA THR A 203 14.87 -11.22 4.23
C THR A 203 13.47 -10.62 4.08
N ASP A 204 13.05 -9.71 4.95
CA ASP A 204 11.76 -9.02 4.85
C ASP A 204 11.68 -8.18 3.57
N LEU A 205 12.76 -7.45 3.24
CA LEU A 205 12.84 -6.63 2.04
C LEU A 205 12.72 -7.45 0.75
N GLN A 206 13.45 -8.57 0.65
CA GLN A 206 13.40 -9.45 -0.53
C GLN A 206 12.01 -10.06 -0.71
N ASN A 207 11.35 -10.45 0.37
CA ASN A 207 9.97 -10.94 0.32
C ASN A 207 9.01 -9.87 -0.23
N LEU A 208 9.15 -8.61 0.21
CA LEU A 208 8.32 -7.49 -0.26
C LEU A 208 8.55 -7.21 -1.75
N VAL A 209 9.81 -7.24 -2.20
CA VAL A 209 10.14 -7.08 -3.63
C VAL A 209 9.56 -8.23 -4.46
N GLN A 210 9.57 -9.47 -3.96
CA GLN A 210 8.94 -10.60 -4.65
C GLN A 210 7.42 -10.45 -4.75
N ILE A 211 6.76 -9.95 -3.70
CA ILE A 211 5.31 -9.67 -3.73
C ILE A 211 4.99 -8.62 -4.80
N TRP A 212 5.79 -7.55 -4.89
CA TRP A 212 5.64 -6.54 -5.95
C TRP A 212 5.81 -7.10 -7.37
N GLN A 213 6.66 -8.09 -7.54
CA GLN A 213 6.97 -8.68 -8.86
C GLN A 213 5.91 -9.67 -9.36
N ARG A 214 5.06 -10.18 -8.49
CA ARG A 214 3.95 -11.10 -8.81
C ARG A 214 2.74 -10.36 -9.38
#